data_0c79022d6004944b3132e3731bd30493
#
_entry.id   0c79022d6004944b3132e3731bd30493
#
_cell.length_a   1.000
_cell.length_b   1.000
_cell.length_c   1.000
_cell.angle_alpha   90.00
_cell.angle_beta   90.00
_cell.angle_gamma   90.00
#
_symmetry.space_group_name_H-M   'P 1'
#
loop_
_entity.id
_entity.type
_entity.pdbx_description
1 polymer ?
#
loop_
_entity_poly.entity_id
_entity_poly.type
_entity_poly.pdbx_seq_one_letter_code
_entity_poly.pdbx_strand_id
1 'polypeptide(L)'
;LGVATKVQLSYLVMSENEKDTNAFREYWEPRVDALEIWRPHNFGDGRSFRNRTDDLAAKHTCGRPENGPLQIQWNGEVVPCCYDYNNKIVLGNAFEQPILEILNNSKYRLLRDIHQYGKFGIFPYCDQCDQLLPHSDALVYSNRHSLPPEEAVKLSNTDLYDLVNDQEININNLSDRYR
;
A
#
# COMPACT_ATOMS: atom_id res chain seq x y z
N LEU A 1 -14.98 19.90 24.85
CA LEU A 1 -14.04 19.02 24.16
C LEU A 1 -13.96 19.51 22.71
N GLY A 2 -13.03 20.42 22.41
CA GLY A 2 -12.77 20.86 21.03
C GLY A 2 -12.00 19.76 20.29
N VAL A 3 -12.67 19.02 19.43
CA VAL A 3 -11.99 18.11 18.48
C VAL A 3 -11.50 18.99 17.34
N ALA A 4 -10.18 19.17 17.24
CA ALA A 4 -9.60 19.85 16.09
C ALA A 4 -9.67 18.90 14.88
N THR A 5 -10.44 19.26 13.87
CA THR A 5 -10.46 18.55 12.59
C THR A 5 -9.13 18.81 11.88
N LYS A 6 -8.42 17.74 11.51
CA LYS A 6 -7.21 17.82 10.68
C LYS A 6 -7.59 17.73 9.20
N VAL A 7 -6.98 18.58 8.38
CA VAL A 7 -7.19 18.63 6.93
C VAL A 7 -5.93 18.20 6.23
N GLN A 8 -6.02 17.08 5.51
CA GLN A 8 -4.96 16.61 4.62
C GLN A 8 -5.40 16.76 3.17
N LEU A 9 -4.54 17.31 2.33
CA LEU A 9 -4.72 17.34 0.88
C LEU A 9 -3.74 16.40 0.21
N SER A 10 -4.24 15.70 -0.80
CA SER A 10 -3.42 14.89 -1.71
C SER A 10 -3.59 15.39 -3.14
N TYR A 11 -2.48 15.69 -3.79
CA TYR A 11 -2.43 16.12 -5.19
C TYR A 11 -1.86 15.00 -6.05
N LEU A 12 -2.61 14.57 -7.05
CA LEU A 12 -2.16 13.57 -8.00
C LEU A 12 -1.66 14.25 -9.27
N VAL A 13 -0.36 14.13 -9.55
CA VAL A 13 0.27 14.73 -10.73
C VAL A 13 -0.06 13.92 -11.98
N MET A 14 -0.78 14.54 -12.89
CA MET A 14 -1.11 14.02 -14.21
C MET A 14 -0.52 14.94 -15.28
N SER A 15 -0.45 14.49 -16.53
CA SER A 15 0.04 15.30 -17.65
C SER A 15 -0.69 16.66 -17.79
N GLU A 16 -1.99 16.66 -17.45
CA GLU A 16 -2.86 17.81 -17.57
C GLU A 16 -2.58 18.90 -16.53
N ASN A 17 -2.11 18.51 -15.35
CA ASN A 17 -1.95 19.40 -14.20
C ASN A 17 -0.50 19.52 -13.68
N GLU A 18 0.46 18.84 -14.30
CA GLU A 18 1.86 18.82 -13.84
C GLU A 18 2.44 20.23 -13.70
N LYS A 19 2.12 21.13 -14.63
CA LYS A 19 2.55 22.53 -14.60
C LYS A 19 2.06 23.32 -13.39
N ASP A 20 0.94 22.91 -12.80
CA ASP A 20 0.30 23.62 -11.70
C ASP A 20 0.78 23.11 -10.31
N THR A 21 1.63 22.08 -10.29
CA THR A 21 2.06 21.39 -9.06
C THR A 21 2.70 22.34 -8.05
N ASN A 22 3.62 23.21 -8.48
CA ASN A 22 4.29 24.17 -7.61
C ASN A 22 3.31 25.22 -7.07
N ALA A 23 2.47 25.78 -7.92
CA ALA A 23 1.47 26.76 -7.52
C ALA A 23 0.46 26.15 -6.53
N PHE A 24 0.05 24.91 -6.76
CA PHE A 24 -0.81 24.17 -5.83
C PHE A 24 -0.14 24.01 -4.47
N ARG A 25 1.12 23.58 -4.44
CA ARG A 25 1.89 23.41 -3.22
C ARG A 25 2.03 24.71 -2.45
N GLU A 26 2.52 25.78 -3.09
CA GLU A 26 2.74 27.10 -2.48
C GLU A 26 1.44 27.69 -1.90
N TYR A 27 0.33 27.46 -2.57
CA TYR A 27 -0.96 27.95 -2.09
C TYR A 27 -1.50 27.16 -0.91
N TRP A 28 -1.46 25.83 -0.93
CA TRP A 28 -2.13 24.99 0.04
C TRP A 28 -1.29 24.62 1.25
N GLU A 29 0.03 24.49 1.09
CA GLU A 29 0.92 24.04 2.18
C GLU A 29 0.76 24.86 3.48
N PRO A 30 0.64 26.21 3.46
CA PRO A 30 0.43 26.99 4.68
C PRO A 30 -1.02 26.99 5.19
N ARG A 31 -1.95 26.29 4.52
CA ARG A 31 -3.40 26.34 4.81
C ARG A 31 -3.99 25.03 5.28
N VAL A 32 -3.22 23.97 5.28
CA VAL A 32 -3.65 22.61 5.63
C VAL A 32 -2.69 21.97 6.62
N ASP A 33 -3.15 20.97 7.37
CA ASP A 33 -2.33 20.26 8.34
C ASP A 33 -1.33 19.33 7.68
N ALA A 34 -1.70 18.74 6.54
CA ALA A 34 -0.82 17.88 5.76
C ALA A 34 -1.07 18.05 4.25
N LEU A 35 0.00 18.03 3.47
CA LEU A 35 -0.02 18.07 2.02
C LEU A 35 0.87 16.97 1.46
N GLU A 36 0.33 16.21 0.52
CA GLU A 36 1.06 15.18 -0.20
C GLU A 36 0.88 15.34 -1.69
N ILE A 37 1.96 15.18 -2.43
CA ILE A 37 1.97 15.18 -3.90
C ILE A 37 2.40 13.80 -4.35
N TRP A 38 1.57 13.19 -5.17
CA TRP A 38 1.72 11.81 -5.62
C TRP A 38 1.76 11.73 -7.14
N ARG A 39 2.44 10.73 -7.67
CA ARG A 39 2.28 10.28 -9.05
C ARG A 39 1.32 9.11 -9.12
N PRO A 40 0.55 8.97 -10.20
CA PRO A 40 -0.38 7.87 -10.34
C PRO A 40 0.36 6.52 -10.38
N HIS A 41 -0.28 5.53 -9.83
CA HIS A 41 0.14 4.14 -9.85
C HIS A 41 -0.44 3.42 -11.04
N ASN A 42 0.28 2.44 -11.63
CA ASN A 42 -0.22 1.68 -12.78
C ASN A 42 -1.23 0.58 -12.41
N PHE A 43 -1.46 0.32 -11.14
CA PHE A 43 -2.37 -0.70 -10.62
C PHE A 43 -2.14 -2.13 -11.16
N GLY A 44 -0.97 -2.42 -11.72
CA GLY A 44 -0.65 -3.70 -12.31
C GLY A 44 -1.43 -4.06 -13.59
N ASP A 45 -2.22 -3.14 -14.15
CA ASP A 45 -3.10 -3.39 -15.31
C ASP A 45 -2.52 -2.90 -16.64
N GLY A 46 -1.21 -2.61 -16.67
CA GLY A 46 -0.51 -2.20 -17.88
C GLY A 46 -0.66 -0.72 -18.24
N ARG A 47 -1.32 0.10 -17.40
CA ARG A 47 -1.35 1.54 -17.61
C ARG A 47 0.06 2.12 -17.47
N SER A 48 0.42 2.99 -18.39
CA SER A 48 1.72 3.65 -18.38
C SER A 48 1.55 5.12 -17.98
N PHE A 49 1.65 5.41 -16.71
CA PHE A 49 1.71 6.78 -16.19
C PHE A 49 3.14 7.26 -15.94
N ARG A 50 4.11 6.36 -16.06
CA ARG A 50 5.53 6.65 -15.87
C ARG A 50 6.35 5.97 -16.96
N ASN A 51 7.42 6.63 -17.35
CA ASN A 51 8.45 5.97 -18.14
C ASN A 51 9.13 4.90 -17.25
N ARG A 52 8.80 3.65 -17.49
CA ARG A 52 9.59 2.54 -16.98
C ARG A 52 10.94 2.62 -17.67
N THR A 53 11.98 2.95 -16.94
CA THR A 53 13.34 2.75 -17.43
C THR A 53 13.63 1.26 -17.28
N ASP A 54 13.71 0.54 -18.38
CA ASP A 54 13.93 -0.90 -18.43
C ASP A 54 15.29 -1.35 -17.85
N ASP A 55 16.14 -0.40 -17.51
CA ASP A 55 17.51 -0.63 -17.03
C ASP A 55 17.61 -0.88 -15.52
N LEU A 56 16.52 -0.77 -14.76
CA LEU A 56 16.54 -0.97 -13.32
C LEU A 56 15.98 -2.36 -12.97
N ALA A 57 16.79 -3.17 -12.32
CA ALA A 57 16.35 -4.46 -11.80
C ALA A 57 15.10 -4.29 -10.91
N ALA A 58 14.04 -5.02 -11.24
CA ALA A 58 12.82 -5.03 -10.44
C ALA A 58 13.11 -5.51 -9.01
N LYS A 59 12.38 -5.00 -8.03
CA LYS A 59 12.41 -5.54 -6.67
C LYS A 59 11.97 -7.00 -6.70
N HIS A 60 12.56 -7.77 -5.81
CA HIS A 60 12.21 -9.17 -5.62
C HIS A 60 10.77 -9.34 -5.11
N THR A 61 10.28 -8.42 -4.29
CA THR A 61 8.91 -8.37 -3.77
C THR A 61 8.51 -6.93 -3.44
N CYS A 62 7.22 -6.65 -3.46
CA CYS A 62 6.68 -5.40 -2.91
C CYS A 62 6.41 -5.51 -1.39
N GLY A 63 6.53 -6.70 -0.80
CA GLY A 63 6.30 -6.97 0.62
C GLY A 63 4.84 -7.02 1.07
N ARG A 64 3.88 -6.65 0.22
CA ARG A 64 2.46 -6.56 0.63
C ARG A 64 1.81 -7.88 1.01
N PRO A 65 2.06 -9.02 0.33
CA PRO A 65 1.46 -10.30 0.71
C PRO A 65 1.89 -10.82 2.08
N GLU A 66 3.07 -10.39 2.56
CA GLU A 66 3.62 -10.77 3.87
C GLU A 66 3.25 -9.76 4.97
N ASN A 67 3.41 -8.47 4.68
CA ASN A 67 3.39 -7.41 5.69
C ASN A 67 2.35 -6.32 5.43
N GLY A 68 1.60 -6.42 4.33
CA GLY A 68 0.58 -5.44 3.99
C GLY A 68 -0.73 -5.67 4.74
N PRO A 69 -1.61 -4.67 4.76
CA PRO A 69 -2.95 -4.82 5.30
C PRO A 69 -3.76 -5.80 4.46
N LEU A 70 -4.58 -6.61 5.12
CA LEU A 70 -5.56 -7.44 4.44
C LEU A 70 -6.58 -6.56 3.69
N GLN A 71 -6.80 -6.86 2.42
CA GLN A 71 -7.77 -6.15 1.60
C GLN A 71 -9.01 -7.01 1.39
N ILE A 72 -10.15 -6.52 1.87
CA ILE A 72 -11.46 -7.14 1.67
C ILE A 72 -12.33 -6.15 0.91
N GLN A 73 -12.85 -6.57 -0.21
CA GLN A 73 -13.75 -5.77 -1.03
C GLN A 73 -15.17 -5.75 -0.44
N TRP A 74 -16.01 -4.83 -0.91
CA TRP A 74 -17.38 -4.68 -0.43
C TRP A 74 -18.25 -5.94 -0.55
N ASN A 75 -17.93 -6.83 -1.49
CA ASN A 75 -18.61 -8.12 -1.72
C ASN A 75 -17.96 -9.29 -0.93
N GLY A 76 -17.04 -9.01 0.01
CA GLY A 76 -16.34 -10.00 0.81
C GLY A 76 -15.13 -10.64 0.15
N GLU A 77 -14.87 -10.40 -1.14
CA GLU A 77 -13.71 -10.95 -1.81
C GLU A 77 -12.40 -10.41 -1.21
N VAL A 78 -11.49 -11.33 -0.92
CA VAL A 78 -10.16 -11.02 -0.41
C VAL A 78 -9.19 -10.96 -1.59
N VAL A 79 -8.49 -9.84 -1.72
CA VAL A 79 -7.56 -9.57 -2.82
C VAL A 79 -6.14 -9.32 -2.28
N PRO A 80 -5.08 -9.43 -3.11
CA PRO A 80 -3.68 -9.31 -2.68
C PRO A 80 -3.34 -7.97 -2.05
N CYS A 81 -3.89 -6.87 -2.57
CA CYS A 81 -3.61 -5.52 -2.13
C CYS A 81 -4.62 -4.52 -2.71
N CYS A 82 -4.55 -3.27 -2.27
CA CYS A 82 -5.44 -2.19 -2.72
C CYS A 82 -5.29 -1.83 -4.20
N TYR A 83 -4.25 -2.28 -4.88
CA TYR A 83 -4.06 -2.04 -6.31
C TYR A 83 -4.85 -3.00 -7.20
N ASP A 84 -5.26 -4.15 -6.68
CA ASP A 84 -6.19 -5.06 -7.37
C ASP A 84 -7.65 -4.66 -7.10
N TYR A 85 -8.00 -3.45 -7.49
CA TYR A 85 -9.33 -2.87 -7.27
C TYR A 85 -10.43 -3.52 -8.12
N ASN A 86 -10.06 -4.30 -9.14
CA ASN A 86 -10.98 -5.03 -10.03
C ASN A 86 -11.09 -6.52 -9.70
N ASN A 87 -10.58 -6.96 -8.55
CA ASN A 87 -10.66 -8.35 -8.07
C ASN A 87 -10.13 -9.37 -9.09
N LYS A 88 -8.99 -9.08 -9.72
CA LYS A 88 -8.38 -9.99 -10.70
C LYS A 88 -7.75 -11.22 -10.04
N ILE A 89 -7.31 -11.07 -8.79
CA ILE A 89 -6.74 -12.16 -8.00
C ILE A 89 -7.58 -12.34 -6.75
N VAL A 90 -8.63 -13.18 -6.85
CA VAL A 90 -9.49 -13.50 -5.69
C VAL A 90 -8.87 -14.64 -4.90
N LEU A 91 -8.49 -14.35 -3.65
CA LEU A 91 -7.86 -15.29 -2.73
C LEU A 91 -8.87 -16.09 -1.89
N GLY A 92 -10.06 -15.56 -1.68
CA GLY A 92 -11.15 -16.14 -0.94
C GLY A 92 -12.28 -15.15 -0.73
N ASN A 93 -13.31 -15.52 0.04
CA ASN A 93 -14.41 -14.62 0.38
C ASN A 93 -14.66 -14.65 1.90
N ALA A 94 -14.55 -13.49 2.54
CA ALA A 94 -14.68 -13.33 3.99
C ALA A 94 -16.14 -13.49 4.49
N PHE A 95 -17.14 -13.48 3.60
CA PHE A 95 -18.53 -13.81 3.94
C PHE A 95 -18.79 -15.31 3.94
N GLU A 96 -17.91 -16.11 3.29
CA GLU A 96 -18.08 -17.55 3.11
C GLU A 96 -17.10 -18.35 3.96
N GLN A 97 -15.95 -17.78 4.33
CA GLN A 97 -14.85 -18.46 4.99
C GLN A 97 -14.26 -17.62 6.12
N PRO A 98 -13.80 -18.22 7.21
CA PRO A 98 -13.00 -17.52 8.21
C PRO A 98 -11.73 -16.92 7.60
N ILE A 99 -11.38 -15.71 8.02
CA ILE A 99 -10.18 -15.00 7.54
C ILE A 99 -8.91 -15.85 7.66
N LEU A 100 -8.75 -16.59 8.75
CA LEU A 100 -7.59 -17.44 8.97
C LEU A 100 -7.48 -18.58 7.94
N GLU A 101 -8.60 -19.12 7.50
CA GLU A 101 -8.62 -20.14 6.43
C GLU A 101 -8.19 -19.53 5.10
N ILE A 102 -8.66 -18.32 4.79
CA ILE A 102 -8.26 -17.60 3.56
C ILE A 102 -6.76 -17.34 3.58
N LEU A 103 -6.22 -16.80 4.68
CA LEU A 103 -4.80 -16.49 4.83
C LEU A 103 -3.89 -17.72 4.71
N ASN A 104 -4.42 -18.91 4.98
CA ASN A 104 -3.70 -20.19 4.96
C ASN A 104 -4.09 -21.10 3.80
N ASN A 105 -4.96 -20.68 2.89
CA ASN A 105 -5.34 -21.48 1.75
C ASN A 105 -4.22 -21.56 0.69
N SER A 106 -4.38 -22.46 -0.27
CA SER A 106 -3.38 -22.70 -1.31
C SER A 106 -3.12 -21.48 -2.20
N LYS A 107 -4.14 -20.67 -2.47
CA LYS A 107 -4.02 -19.47 -3.30
C LYS A 107 -3.18 -18.38 -2.60
N TYR A 108 -3.43 -18.17 -1.31
CA TYR A 108 -2.68 -17.16 -0.55
C TYR A 108 -1.22 -17.59 -0.32
N ARG A 109 -0.99 -18.90 -0.06
CA ARG A 109 0.37 -19.45 0.02
C ARG A 109 1.11 -19.28 -1.31
N LEU A 110 0.47 -19.64 -2.42
CA LEU A 110 1.05 -19.46 -3.75
C LEU A 110 1.42 -18.00 -4.02
N LEU A 111 0.57 -17.05 -3.62
CA LEU A 111 0.88 -15.61 -3.75
C LEU A 111 2.15 -15.24 -2.96
N ARG A 112 2.29 -15.70 -1.71
CA ARG A 112 3.49 -15.46 -0.91
C ARG A 112 4.73 -16.10 -1.52
N ASP A 113 4.62 -17.36 -1.97
CA ASP A 113 5.72 -18.07 -2.61
C ASP A 113 6.22 -17.35 -3.88
N ILE A 114 5.30 -16.85 -4.69
CA ILE A 114 5.63 -16.06 -5.88
C ILE A 114 6.41 -14.81 -5.50
N HIS A 115 5.98 -14.10 -4.46
CA HIS A 115 6.67 -12.92 -3.97
C HIS A 115 8.01 -13.28 -3.33
N GLN A 116 8.09 -14.38 -2.59
CA GLN A 116 9.34 -14.86 -2.00
C GLN A 116 10.39 -15.20 -3.05
N TYR A 117 9.99 -15.78 -4.19
CA TYR A 117 10.91 -16.23 -5.24
C TYR A 117 10.98 -15.29 -6.45
N GLY A 118 10.25 -14.20 -6.48
CA GLY A 118 10.23 -13.25 -7.60
C GLY A 118 9.65 -13.85 -8.89
N LYS A 119 8.72 -14.82 -8.81
CA LYS A 119 8.17 -15.56 -9.95
C LYS A 119 6.77 -15.10 -10.33
N PHE A 120 6.63 -13.86 -10.76
CA PHE A 120 5.33 -13.20 -10.96
C PHE A 120 4.53 -13.66 -12.19
N GLY A 121 5.10 -14.43 -13.11
CA GLY A 121 4.44 -14.84 -14.35
C GLY A 121 3.08 -15.52 -14.20
N ILE A 122 2.77 -16.09 -13.01
CA ILE A 122 1.47 -16.68 -12.69
C ILE A 122 0.41 -15.60 -12.38
N PHE A 123 0.86 -14.45 -11.89
CA PHE A 123 0.01 -13.30 -11.58
C PHE A 123 0.51 -12.08 -12.37
N PRO A 124 0.08 -11.91 -13.63
CA PRO A 124 0.54 -10.82 -14.49
C PRO A 124 0.33 -9.43 -13.90
N TYR A 125 -0.67 -9.27 -13.04
CA TYR A 125 -0.93 -8.04 -12.30
C TYR A 125 0.23 -7.66 -11.38
N CYS A 126 0.82 -8.63 -10.68
CA CYS A 126 1.99 -8.39 -9.86
C CYS A 126 3.24 -8.14 -10.71
N ASP A 127 3.40 -8.88 -11.81
CA ASP A 127 4.57 -8.78 -12.69
C ASP A 127 4.72 -7.39 -13.32
N GLN A 128 3.62 -6.76 -13.67
CA GLN A 128 3.61 -5.43 -14.29
C GLN A 128 3.45 -4.28 -13.29
N CYS A 129 3.37 -4.59 -12.01
CA CYS A 129 3.12 -3.60 -10.97
C CYS A 129 4.34 -2.69 -10.76
N ASP A 130 4.14 -1.36 -10.80
CA ASP A 130 5.21 -0.39 -10.58
C ASP A 130 5.71 -0.32 -9.14
N GLN A 131 5.05 -1.01 -8.18
CA GLN A 131 5.59 -1.24 -6.84
C GLN A 131 6.83 -2.15 -6.82
N LEU A 132 7.06 -2.90 -7.90
CA LEU A 132 8.29 -3.68 -8.09
C LEU A 132 9.45 -2.85 -8.63
N LEU A 133 9.23 -1.60 -9.02
CA LEU A 133 10.31 -0.70 -9.41
C LEU A 133 11.19 -0.39 -8.18
N PRO A 134 12.52 -0.26 -8.35
CA PRO A 134 13.46 0.03 -7.25
C PRO A 134 13.09 1.29 -6.47
N HIS A 135 12.59 2.28 -7.17
CA HIS A 135 12.09 3.53 -6.63
C HIS A 135 10.61 3.66 -6.95
N SER A 136 9.78 3.21 -6.02
CA SER A 136 8.34 3.42 -6.11
C SER A 136 8.00 4.85 -5.67
N ASP A 137 8.64 5.85 -6.28
CA ASP A 137 8.50 7.29 -6.03
C ASP A 137 7.12 7.84 -6.43
N ALA A 138 6.08 7.11 -6.01
CA ALA A 138 4.71 7.55 -6.10
C ALA A 138 4.52 8.82 -5.27
N LEU A 139 5.11 8.87 -4.08
CA LEU A 139 5.14 10.06 -3.24
C LEU A 139 6.27 10.98 -3.72
N VAL A 140 5.90 12.12 -4.31
CA VAL A 140 6.84 13.12 -4.80
C VAL A 140 7.21 14.11 -3.71
N TYR A 141 6.24 14.46 -2.85
CA TYR A 141 6.39 15.43 -1.79
C TYR A 141 5.44 15.13 -0.63
N SER A 142 5.90 15.35 0.58
CA SER A 142 5.07 15.35 1.79
C SER A 142 5.65 16.34 2.80
N ASN A 143 4.80 17.15 3.42
CA ASN A 143 5.18 18.00 4.54
C ASN A 143 4.98 17.32 5.90
N ARG A 144 4.62 16.03 5.93
CA ARG A 144 4.46 15.28 7.19
C ARG A 144 5.73 15.23 8.05
N HIS A 145 6.89 15.35 7.43
CA HIS A 145 8.16 15.41 8.15
C HIS A 145 8.40 16.71 8.93
N SER A 146 7.58 17.74 8.68
CA SER A 146 7.59 18.96 9.48
C SER A 146 6.73 18.88 10.75
N LEU A 147 5.96 17.80 10.90
CA LEU A 147 5.19 17.54 12.12
C LEU A 147 6.14 17.08 13.24
N PRO A 148 5.88 17.47 14.48
CA PRO A 148 6.59 16.89 15.62
C PRO A 148 6.54 15.36 15.55
N PRO A 149 7.60 14.64 15.97
CA PRO A 149 7.64 13.18 15.93
C PRO A 149 6.40 12.52 16.53
N GLU A 150 5.85 13.10 17.58
CA GLU A 150 4.62 12.67 18.27
C GLU A 150 3.35 12.79 17.38
N GLU A 151 3.30 13.76 16.48
CA GLU A 151 2.19 13.91 15.54
C GLU A 151 2.40 13.09 14.27
N ALA A 152 3.64 12.93 13.83
CA ALA A 152 3.98 12.06 12.70
C ALA A 152 3.64 10.58 12.99
N VAL A 153 3.89 10.13 14.22
CA VAL A 153 3.53 8.79 14.70
C VAL A 153 2.02 8.58 14.67
N LYS A 154 1.20 9.56 15.08
CA LYS A 154 -0.27 9.47 15.04
C LYS A 154 -0.85 9.38 13.62
N LEU A 155 -0.10 9.75 12.59
CA LEU A 155 -0.52 9.70 11.18
C LEU A 155 0.10 8.54 10.41
N SER A 156 1.06 7.84 10.99
CA SER A 156 1.67 6.64 10.41
C SER A 156 0.95 5.39 10.89
N ASN A 157 0.82 4.39 10.02
CA ASN A 157 0.28 3.07 10.41
C ASN A 157 1.17 2.33 11.44
N THR A 158 2.23 2.97 11.95
CA THR A 158 3.13 2.43 12.96
C THR A 158 2.41 2.23 14.30
N ASP A 159 1.36 3.00 14.58
CA ASP A 159 0.54 2.85 15.80
C ASP A 159 -0.09 1.46 15.95
N LEU A 160 -0.38 0.78 14.85
CA LEU A 160 -0.89 -0.59 14.88
C LEU A 160 0.17 -1.60 15.32
N TYR A 161 1.43 -1.37 14.97
CA TYR A 161 2.55 -2.21 15.39
C TYR A 161 2.90 -1.99 16.87
N ASP A 162 2.87 -0.76 17.33
CA ASP A 162 3.18 -0.42 18.72
C ASP A 162 2.04 -0.82 19.66
N LEU A 163 0.77 -0.67 19.26
CA LEU A 163 -0.39 -1.18 20.00
C LEU A 163 -0.41 -2.71 20.11
N VAL A 164 0.06 -3.41 19.09
CA VAL A 164 0.19 -4.87 19.11
C VAL A 164 1.35 -5.32 20.00
N ASN A 165 2.44 -4.56 20.06
CA ASN A 165 3.60 -4.85 20.90
C ASN A 165 3.36 -4.49 22.38
N ASP A 166 2.61 -3.42 22.69
CA ASP A 166 2.25 -3.02 24.06
C ASP A 166 1.27 -3.99 24.73
N GLN A 167 0.56 -4.81 23.97
CA GLN A 167 -0.39 -5.79 24.51
C GLN A 167 0.16 -7.21 24.66
N GLU A 168 1.49 -7.41 24.75
CA GLU A 168 2.13 -8.73 24.92
C GLU A 168 1.70 -9.79 23.88
N ILE A 169 1.23 -9.38 22.72
CA ILE A 169 1.04 -10.29 21.60
C ILE A 169 2.40 -10.55 20.98
N ASN A 170 3.13 -11.48 21.58
CA ASN A 170 4.41 -11.94 21.06
C ASN A 170 4.17 -12.57 19.69
N ILE A 171 4.55 -11.86 18.62
CA ILE A 171 4.41 -12.28 17.22
C ILE A 171 5.05 -13.66 16.99
N ASN A 172 6.10 -14.01 17.75
CA ASN A 172 6.71 -15.33 17.71
C ASN A 172 5.77 -16.45 18.18
N ASN A 173 4.77 -16.14 19.02
CA ASN A 173 3.75 -17.10 19.42
C ASN A 173 2.63 -17.27 18.38
N LEU A 174 2.48 -16.34 17.43
CA LEU A 174 1.53 -16.47 16.33
C LEU A 174 2.03 -17.47 15.28
N SER A 175 3.32 -17.50 14.99
CA SER A 175 3.90 -18.48 14.06
C SER A 175 3.74 -19.92 14.50
N ASP A 176 3.74 -20.17 15.81
CA ASP A 176 3.57 -21.52 16.39
C ASP A 176 2.11 -21.94 16.55
N ARG A 177 1.16 -20.99 16.53
CA ARG A 177 -0.28 -21.28 16.53
C ARG A 177 -0.85 -21.61 15.15
N TYR A 178 -0.10 -21.32 14.08
CA TYR A 178 -0.54 -21.48 12.69
C TYR A 178 0.29 -22.49 11.90
N ARG A 179 1.14 -23.26 12.59
CA ARG A 179 1.73 -24.50 12.10
C ARG A 179 0.80 -25.66 12.44
#